data_195c34231f4bca417022599abf61ed27
#
_entry.id   195c34231f4bca417022599abf61ed27
#
_cell.length_a   1.000
_cell.length_b   1.000
_cell.length_c   1.000
_cell.angle_alpha   90.00
_cell.angle_beta   90.00
_cell.angle_gamma   90.00
#
_symmetry.space_group_name_H-M   'P 1'
#
loop_
_entity.id
_entity.type
_entity.pdbx_description
1 polymer ?
#
loop_
_entity_poly.entity_id
_entity_poly.type
_entity_poly.pdbx_seq_one_letter_code
_entity_poly.pdbx_strand_id
1 'polypeptide(L)'
;MDSSRSLLLRALIVCAVFGVTMALCRYTIPPDEATRAGVRLVLPDQVGLWTGEDEPASQAEKTLLPPDTGIVRKRYQDPSRQSILASIVLAGAEKRSLHRPEICLPGQGWTIRSSDVVAIPLDGRPALQATRLLLTRPVRLTDGREVSLRACMLYWYVGDEVTTPKHWVRIWLTSWDRVVHHRNHRWAYVYILAPITEGLMPNGKNGEETLDMLRGFIAGALPTFQDVP
;
A
#
# COMPACT_ATOMS: atom_id res chain seq x y z
N MET A 1 -42.60 38.51 -8.00
CA MET A 1 -41.53 39.03 -7.11
C MET A 1 -40.68 37.89 -6.47
N ASP A 2 -41.19 36.68 -6.32
CA ASP A 2 -40.44 35.57 -5.68
C ASP A 2 -39.35 34.93 -6.54
N SER A 3 -39.55 34.85 -7.87
CA SER A 3 -38.57 34.20 -8.78
C SER A 3 -37.21 34.92 -8.80
N SER A 4 -37.20 36.25 -8.83
CA SER A 4 -35.95 37.06 -8.86
C SER A 4 -35.17 36.98 -7.54
N ARG A 5 -35.86 36.90 -6.40
CA ARG A 5 -35.22 36.71 -5.09
C ARG A 5 -34.58 35.32 -4.95
N SER A 6 -35.26 34.27 -5.49
CA SER A 6 -34.70 32.92 -5.47
C SER A 6 -33.50 32.79 -6.41
N LEU A 7 -33.47 33.46 -7.53
CA LEU A 7 -32.32 33.51 -8.45
C LEU A 7 -31.13 34.25 -7.82
N LEU A 8 -31.34 35.39 -7.16
CA LEU A 8 -30.28 36.10 -6.46
C LEU A 8 -29.70 35.28 -5.31
N LEU A 9 -30.54 34.61 -4.52
CA LEU A 9 -30.07 33.75 -3.44
C LEU A 9 -29.20 32.59 -3.96
N ARG A 10 -29.63 31.94 -5.04
CA ARG A 10 -28.84 30.85 -5.69
C ARG A 10 -27.51 31.34 -6.22
N ALA A 11 -27.49 32.50 -6.86
CA ALA A 11 -26.28 33.14 -7.36
C ALA A 11 -25.30 33.47 -6.20
N LEU A 12 -25.81 34.02 -5.09
CA LEU A 12 -24.99 34.30 -3.89
C LEU A 12 -24.40 33.01 -3.29
N ILE A 13 -25.18 31.94 -3.20
CA ILE A 13 -24.68 30.63 -2.71
C ILE A 13 -23.56 30.11 -3.61
N VAL A 14 -23.75 30.14 -4.93
CA VAL A 14 -22.73 29.71 -5.90
C VAL A 14 -21.45 30.55 -5.77
N CYS A 15 -21.58 31.88 -5.68
CA CYS A 15 -20.43 32.77 -5.48
C CYS A 15 -19.72 32.54 -4.15
N ALA A 16 -20.47 32.29 -3.07
CA ALA A 16 -19.89 31.97 -1.77
C ALA A 16 -19.12 30.64 -1.80
N VAL A 17 -19.72 29.58 -2.37
CA VAL A 17 -19.05 28.28 -2.55
C VAL A 17 -17.80 28.44 -3.40
N PHE A 18 -17.88 29.17 -4.51
CA PHE A 18 -16.71 29.42 -5.37
C PHE A 18 -15.62 30.21 -4.65
N GLY A 19 -15.99 31.26 -3.89
CA GLY A 19 -15.07 32.05 -3.09
C GLY A 19 -14.36 31.22 -2.02
N VAL A 20 -15.10 30.37 -1.29
CA VAL A 20 -14.53 29.43 -0.31
C VAL A 20 -13.59 28.43 -0.98
N THR A 21 -13.98 27.86 -2.11
CA THR A 21 -13.15 26.93 -2.87
C THR A 21 -11.84 27.59 -3.34
N MET A 22 -11.92 28.81 -3.88
CA MET A 22 -10.73 29.58 -4.29
C MET A 22 -9.81 29.88 -3.10
N ALA A 23 -10.38 30.28 -1.96
CA ALA A 23 -9.61 30.52 -0.74
C ALA A 23 -8.91 29.24 -0.28
N LEU A 24 -9.62 28.11 -0.21
CA LEU A 24 -9.05 26.80 0.15
C LEU A 24 -7.92 26.39 -0.82
N CYS A 25 -8.12 26.56 -2.13
CA CYS A 25 -7.08 26.27 -3.12
C CYS A 25 -5.82 27.14 -2.94
N ARG A 26 -5.99 28.38 -2.52
CA ARG A 26 -4.88 29.31 -2.32
C ARG A 26 -4.09 29.05 -1.03
N TYR A 27 -4.72 28.43 -0.04
CA TYR A 27 -4.10 28.03 1.22
C TYR A 27 -3.46 26.63 1.19
N THR A 28 -3.58 25.88 0.09
CA THR A 28 -2.93 24.57 -0.01
C THR A 28 -1.42 24.73 -0.21
N ILE A 29 -0.64 24.03 0.64
CA ILE A 29 0.83 24.03 0.55
C ILE A 29 1.29 23.40 -0.76
N PRO A 30 2.33 23.95 -1.42
CA PRO A 30 2.95 23.35 -2.58
C PRO A 30 3.42 21.90 -2.32
N PRO A 31 3.40 21.01 -3.32
CA PRO A 31 3.83 19.62 -3.19
C PRO A 31 5.26 19.43 -2.67
N ASP A 32 6.12 20.42 -2.87
CA ASP A 32 7.56 20.33 -2.55
C ASP A 32 7.86 20.36 -1.05
N GLU A 33 6.92 20.79 -0.21
CA GLU A 33 7.06 20.82 1.25
C GLU A 33 6.41 19.59 1.93
N ALA A 34 6.60 18.41 1.35
CA ALA A 34 6.06 17.16 1.92
C ALA A 34 6.84 16.75 3.19
N THR A 35 6.11 16.38 4.25
CA THR A 35 6.70 15.82 5.47
C THR A 35 7.37 14.47 5.19
N ARG A 36 8.17 13.99 6.14
CA ARG A 36 8.73 12.63 6.08
C ARG A 36 7.61 11.61 6.26
N ALA A 37 7.71 10.46 5.60
CA ALA A 37 6.89 9.30 5.93
C ALA A 37 7.56 8.54 7.08
N GLY A 38 6.75 7.89 7.93
CA GLY A 38 7.23 7.08 9.05
C GLY A 38 7.90 5.77 8.63
N VAL A 39 8.53 5.76 7.43
CA VAL A 39 9.27 4.60 6.90
C VAL A 39 10.65 5.01 6.41
N ARG A 40 11.57 4.08 6.53
CA ARG A 40 12.88 4.09 5.88
C ARG A 40 12.82 3.23 4.62
N LEU A 41 13.42 3.69 3.52
CA LEU A 41 13.54 2.91 2.27
C LEU A 41 14.65 1.86 2.40
N VAL A 42 14.49 0.95 3.34
CA VAL A 42 15.41 -0.14 3.59
C VAL A 42 14.63 -1.40 3.94
N LEU A 43 15.05 -2.53 3.39
CA LEU A 43 14.59 -3.86 3.79
C LEU A 43 15.81 -4.65 4.26
N PRO A 44 15.76 -5.36 5.40
CA PRO A 44 16.90 -6.09 5.94
C PRO A 44 17.29 -7.25 5.02
N ASP A 45 18.58 -7.60 4.98
CA ASP A 45 19.05 -8.75 4.20
C ASP A 45 18.64 -10.08 4.83
N GLN A 46 18.37 -10.09 6.13
CA GLN A 46 17.94 -11.27 6.86
C GLN A 46 16.84 -10.95 7.87
N VAL A 47 15.83 -11.81 7.95
CA VAL A 47 14.74 -11.77 8.93
C VAL A 47 14.56 -13.18 9.50
N GLY A 48 15.12 -13.45 10.68
CA GLY A 48 15.14 -14.80 11.22
C GLY A 48 15.82 -15.79 10.27
N LEU A 49 15.08 -16.77 9.77
CA LEU A 49 15.56 -17.76 8.79
C LEU A 49 15.40 -17.32 7.32
N TRP A 50 14.85 -16.12 7.07
CA TRP A 50 14.62 -15.61 5.74
C TRP A 50 15.84 -14.84 5.25
N THR A 51 16.38 -15.21 4.09
CA THR A 51 17.45 -14.47 3.40
C THR A 51 16.84 -13.71 2.22
N GLY A 52 17.11 -12.41 2.14
CA GLY A 52 16.57 -11.49 1.16
C GLY A 52 17.56 -11.14 0.06
N GLU A 53 17.08 -11.19 -1.18
CA GLU A 53 17.79 -10.72 -2.37
C GLU A 53 17.07 -9.51 -2.96
N ASP A 54 17.82 -8.51 -3.40
CA ASP A 54 17.27 -7.31 -4.02
C ASP A 54 16.54 -7.65 -5.32
N GLU A 55 15.31 -7.16 -5.46
CA GLU A 55 14.54 -7.28 -6.69
C GLU A 55 14.30 -5.88 -7.27
N PRO A 56 15.04 -5.48 -8.31
CA PRO A 56 14.94 -4.14 -8.87
C PRO A 56 13.57 -3.89 -9.48
N ALA A 57 13.13 -2.62 -9.43
CA ALA A 57 11.92 -2.20 -10.11
C ALA A 57 11.98 -2.53 -11.61
N SER A 58 10.90 -3.03 -12.17
CA SER A 58 10.77 -3.34 -13.60
C SER A 58 10.86 -2.07 -14.46
N GLN A 59 11.18 -2.23 -15.74
CA GLN A 59 11.18 -1.08 -16.67
C GLN A 59 9.82 -0.42 -16.78
N ALA A 60 8.73 -1.19 -16.72
CA ALA A 60 7.38 -0.65 -16.73
C ALA A 60 7.11 0.22 -15.49
N GLU A 61 7.53 -0.21 -14.30
CA GLU A 61 7.42 0.59 -13.07
C GLU A 61 8.24 1.88 -13.17
N LYS A 62 9.48 1.82 -13.66
CA LYS A 62 10.34 3.00 -13.84
C LYS A 62 9.76 4.02 -14.83
N THR A 63 8.99 3.56 -15.82
CA THR A 63 8.38 4.43 -16.83
C THR A 63 7.05 5.02 -16.36
N LEU A 64 6.27 4.25 -15.58
CA LEU A 64 4.92 4.65 -15.16
C LEU A 64 4.89 5.46 -13.88
N LEU A 65 5.87 5.27 -13.00
CA LEU A 65 5.92 5.96 -11.72
C LEU A 65 6.66 7.31 -11.83
N PRO A 66 6.24 8.32 -11.07
CA PRO A 66 6.97 9.59 -10.99
C PRO A 66 8.44 9.39 -10.62
N PRO A 67 9.37 10.21 -11.16
CA PRO A 67 10.81 10.04 -10.95
C PRO A 67 11.26 10.15 -9.49
N ASP A 68 10.49 10.85 -8.66
CA ASP A 68 10.71 11.05 -7.23
C ASP A 68 10.14 9.93 -6.33
N THR A 69 9.61 8.86 -6.96
CA THR A 69 9.11 7.68 -6.24
C THR A 69 10.28 6.80 -5.78
N GLY A 70 10.42 6.61 -4.47
CA GLY A 70 11.37 5.66 -3.92
C GLY A 70 10.78 4.25 -3.89
N ILE A 71 11.51 3.27 -4.37
CA ILE A 71 11.10 1.85 -4.31
C ILE A 71 12.26 1.03 -3.77
N VAL A 72 11.97 0.21 -2.75
CA VAL A 72 12.84 -0.88 -2.32
C VAL A 72 12.03 -2.16 -2.32
N ARG A 73 12.61 -3.22 -2.85
CA ARG A 73 11.97 -4.53 -2.96
C ARG A 73 12.99 -5.64 -2.75
N LYS A 74 12.62 -6.63 -1.96
CA LYS A 74 13.42 -7.84 -1.78
C LYS A 74 12.54 -9.08 -1.88
N ARG A 75 13.12 -10.11 -2.46
CA ARG A 75 12.58 -11.47 -2.43
C ARG A 75 13.30 -12.25 -1.36
N TYR A 76 12.54 -12.75 -0.40
CA TYR A 76 13.05 -13.57 0.69
C TYR A 76 12.76 -15.04 0.42
N GLN A 77 13.68 -15.88 0.84
CA GLN A 77 13.54 -17.32 0.79
C GLN A 77 14.00 -17.93 2.12
N ASP A 78 13.25 -18.93 2.61
CA ASP A 78 13.61 -19.71 3.78
C ASP A 78 14.28 -21.04 3.35
N PRO A 79 14.87 -21.83 4.29
CA PRO A 79 15.45 -23.13 4.00
C PRO A 79 14.45 -24.16 3.43
N SER A 80 13.16 -23.98 3.68
CA SER A 80 12.08 -24.84 3.15
C SER A 80 11.62 -24.42 1.75
N ARG A 81 12.31 -23.43 1.12
CA ARG A 81 12.00 -22.84 -0.19
C ARG A 81 10.65 -22.11 -0.27
N GLN A 82 10.08 -21.73 0.88
CA GLN A 82 9.00 -20.76 0.88
C GLN A 82 9.54 -19.41 0.44
N SER A 83 8.73 -18.60 -0.24
CA SER A 83 9.18 -17.29 -0.70
C SER A 83 8.23 -16.19 -0.28
N ILE A 84 8.80 -15.02 0.03
CA ILE A 84 8.08 -13.78 0.38
C ILE A 84 8.64 -12.66 -0.48
N LEU A 85 7.77 -11.89 -1.12
CA LEU A 85 8.13 -10.65 -1.78
C LEU A 85 7.72 -9.49 -0.87
N ALA A 86 8.68 -8.69 -0.43
CA ALA A 86 8.44 -7.49 0.35
C ALA A 86 8.78 -6.25 -0.48
N SER A 87 7.94 -5.21 -0.42
CA SER A 87 8.19 -3.96 -1.13
C SER A 87 7.68 -2.77 -0.34
N ILE A 88 8.45 -1.69 -0.37
CA ILE A 88 8.10 -0.36 0.13
C ILE A 88 8.14 0.59 -1.05
N VAL A 89 7.03 1.27 -1.32
CA VAL A 89 6.90 2.30 -2.34
C VAL A 89 6.63 3.62 -1.62
N LEU A 90 7.60 4.52 -1.63
CA LEU A 90 7.49 5.84 -1.03
C LEU A 90 7.13 6.86 -2.10
N ALA A 91 5.94 7.44 -1.99
CA ALA A 91 5.51 8.49 -2.91
C ALA A 91 6.40 9.72 -2.78
N GLY A 92 6.67 10.35 -3.90
CA GLY A 92 7.24 11.69 -3.95
C GLY A 92 6.20 12.78 -3.71
N ALA A 93 6.41 13.94 -4.30
CA ALA A 93 5.45 15.04 -4.29
C ALA A 93 4.13 14.66 -4.96
N GLU A 94 4.19 13.90 -6.04
CA GLU A 94 3.02 13.34 -6.70
C GLU A 94 2.60 12.00 -6.08
N LYS A 95 1.33 11.91 -5.66
CA LYS A 95 0.77 10.71 -5.03
C LYS A 95 0.32 9.63 -6.03
N ARG A 96 0.62 9.80 -7.31
CA ARG A 96 0.26 8.85 -8.39
C ARG A 96 0.93 7.48 -8.23
N SER A 97 2.08 7.42 -7.54
CA SER A 97 2.79 6.17 -7.25
C SER A 97 2.05 5.25 -6.26
N LEU A 98 1.07 5.78 -5.51
CA LEU A 98 0.31 5.02 -4.50
C LEU A 98 -1.01 4.50 -5.06
N HIS A 99 -0.95 3.72 -6.13
CA HIS A 99 -2.12 3.01 -6.64
C HIS A 99 -2.59 1.94 -5.67
N ARG A 100 -3.91 1.71 -5.67
CA ARG A 100 -4.49 0.58 -4.93
C ARG A 100 -4.11 -0.72 -5.64
N PRO A 101 -3.74 -1.79 -4.88
CA PRO A 101 -3.47 -3.11 -5.47
C PRO A 101 -4.65 -3.60 -6.32
N GLU A 102 -5.88 -3.28 -5.92
CA GLU A 102 -7.11 -3.67 -6.61
C GLU A 102 -7.20 -3.10 -8.05
N ILE A 103 -6.42 -2.08 -8.37
CA ILE A 103 -6.31 -1.52 -9.73
C ILE A 103 -5.17 -2.20 -10.50
N CYS A 104 -4.01 -2.42 -9.86
CA CYS A 104 -2.81 -2.92 -10.52
C CYS A 104 -2.81 -4.44 -10.69
N LEU A 105 -3.33 -5.18 -9.71
CA LEU A 105 -3.31 -6.64 -9.72
C LEU A 105 -4.08 -7.27 -10.91
N PRO A 106 -5.29 -6.78 -11.27
CA PRO A 106 -5.98 -7.29 -12.47
C PRO A 106 -5.18 -7.08 -13.75
N GLY A 107 -4.49 -5.95 -13.90
CA GLY A 107 -3.59 -5.67 -15.04
C GLY A 107 -2.39 -6.62 -15.11
N GLN A 108 -2.02 -7.25 -13.99
CA GLN A 108 -0.97 -8.26 -13.89
C GLN A 108 -1.52 -9.71 -14.01
N GLY A 109 -2.81 -9.87 -14.33
CA GLY A 109 -3.49 -11.16 -14.48
C GLY A 109 -3.95 -11.79 -13.16
N TRP A 110 -3.90 -11.07 -12.04
CA TRP A 110 -4.42 -11.56 -10.77
C TRP A 110 -5.91 -11.28 -10.63
N THR A 111 -6.64 -12.25 -10.09
CA THR A 111 -8.03 -12.09 -9.65
C THR A 111 -8.05 -12.03 -8.13
N ILE A 112 -8.67 -10.99 -7.56
CA ILE A 112 -8.87 -10.84 -6.12
C ILE A 112 -10.09 -11.67 -5.72
N ARG A 113 -9.91 -12.65 -4.84
CA ARG A 113 -10.96 -13.54 -4.34
C ARG A 113 -11.62 -13.02 -3.08
N SER A 114 -10.82 -12.42 -2.19
CA SER A 114 -11.33 -11.78 -0.98
C SER A 114 -10.43 -10.62 -0.56
N SER A 115 -11.01 -9.70 0.20
CA SER A 115 -10.33 -8.55 0.79
C SER A 115 -10.90 -8.32 2.19
N ASP A 116 -10.05 -8.36 3.19
CA ASP A 116 -10.41 -8.12 4.60
C ASP A 116 -9.26 -7.43 5.34
N VAL A 117 -9.55 -6.91 6.53
CA VAL A 117 -8.52 -6.31 7.40
C VAL A 117 -8.14 -7.31 8.47
N VAL A 118 -6.85 -7.52 8.61
CA VAL A 118 -6.28 -8.42 9.62
C VAL A 118 -5.33 -7.68 10.55
N ALA A 119 -5.30 -8.11 11.81
CA ALA A 119 -4.34 -7.63 12.78
C ALA A 119 -3.05 -8.47 12.71
N ILE A 120 -1.91 -7.80 12.80
CA ILE A 120 -0.59 -8.40 12.89
C ILE A 120 -0.07 -8.05 14.29
N PRO A 121 0.00 -9.03 15.19
CA PRO A 121 0.55 -8.81 16.53
C PRO A 121 2.02 -8.38 16.47
N LEU A 122 2.38 -7.39 17.27
CA LEU A 122 3.75 -6.89 17.39
C LEU A 122 4.15 -6.88 18.86
N ASP A 123 5.37 -7.32 19.15
CA ASP A 123 5.86 -7.36 20.53
C ASP A 123 6.05 -5.94 21.08
N GLY A 124 5.39 -5.66 22.20
CA GLY A 124 5.49 -4.37 22.91
C GLY A 124 4.91 -3.16 22.17
N ARG A 125 4.14 -3.37 21.09
CA ARG A 125 3.51 -2.32 20.29
C ARG A 125 2.03 -2.66 20.01
N PRO A 126 1.20 -1.66 19.65
CA PRO A 126 -0.13 -1.94 19.10
C PRO A 126 -0.05 -2.82 17.86
N ALA A 127 -1.05 -3.69 17.68
CA ALA A 127 -1.11 -4.55 16.51
C ALA A 127 -1.25 -3.71 15.22
N LEU A 128 -0.41 -3.99 14.23
CA LEU A 128 -0.51 -3.39 12.90
C LEU A 128 -1.77 -3.89 12.19
N GLN A 129 -2.57 -2.96 11.66
CA GLN A 129 -3.72 -3.31 10.82
C GLN A 129 -3.29 -3.30 9.35
N ALA A 130 -3.46 -4.42 8.67
CA ALA A 130 -3.15 -4.57 7.23
C ALA A 130 -4.37 -5.09 6.46
N THR A 131 -4.51 -4.71 5.21
CA THR A 131 -5.47 -5.34 4.30
C THR A 131 -4.87 -6.62 3.75
N ARG A 132 -5.59 -7.74 3.92
CA ARG A 132 -5.29 -9.03 3.32
C ARG A 132 -6.05 -9.16 2.00
N LEU A 133 -5.35 -9.54 0.95
CA LEU A 133 -5.94 -9.96 -0.33
C LEU A 133 -5.59 -11.43 -0.58
N LEU A 134 -6.61 -12.25 -0.86
CA LEU A 134 -6.40 -13.57 -1.43
C LEU A 134 -6.51 -13.49 -2.94
N LEU A 135 -5.47 -13.93 -3.62
CA LEU A 135 -5.27 -13.75 -5.05
C LEU A 135 -5.22 -15.10 -5.76
N THR A 136 -5.73 -15.13 -7.00
CA THR A 136 -5.57 -16.27 -7.91
C THR A 136 -5.15 -15.80 -9.29
N ARG A 137 -4.29 -16.56 -9.95
CA ARG A 137 -3.88 -16.31 -11.34
C ARG A 137 -3.74 -17.62 -12.09
N PRO A 138 -4.40 -17.79 -13.25
CA PRO A 138 -4.16 -18.94 -14.11
C PRO A 138 -2.75 -18.85 -14.71
N VAL A 139 -2.02 -19.96 -14.68
CA VAL A 139 -0.70 -20.08 -15.29
C VAL A 139 -0.68 -21.37 -16.09
N ARG A 140 -0.21 -21.28 -17.33
CA ARG A 140 0.01 -22.45 -18.18
C ARG A 140 1.42 -22.96 -17.97
N LEU A 141 1.53 -24.21 -17.55
CA LEU A 141 2.81 -24.90 -17.38
C LEU A 141 3.42 -25.27 -18.75
N THR A 142 4.70 -25.59 -18.76
CA THR A 142 5.43 -26.01 -19.97
C THR A 142 4.88 -27.28 -20.60
N ASP A 143 4.21 -28.13 -19.82
CA ASP A 143 3.52 -29.35 -20.27
C ASP A 143 2.11 -29.11 -20.81
N GLY A 144 1.67 -27.83 -20.92
CA GLY A 144 0.38 -27.41 -21.43
C GLY A 144 -0.76 -27.42 -20.40
N ARG A 145 -0.56 -27.92 -19.19
CA ARG A 145 -1.58 -27.90 -18.13
C ARG A 145 -1.77 -26.49 -17.60
N GLU A 146 -3.01 -26.13 -17.28
CA GLU A 146 -3.33 -24.90 -16.57
C GLU A 146 -3.43 -25.17 -15.07
N VAL A 147 -2.71 -24.40 -14.30
CA VAL A 147 -2.78 -24.41 -12.83
C VAL A 147 -3.18 -23.02 -12.33
N SER A 148 -3.94 -22.98 -11.26
CA SER A 148 -4.30 -21.72 -10.60
C SER A 148 -3.29 -21.46 -9.49
N LEU A 149 -2.38 -20.53 -9.71
CA LEU A 149 -1.55 -20.02 -8.64
C LEU A 149 -2.40 -19.22 -7.65
N ARG A 150 -2.20 -19.46 -6.36
CA ARG A 150 -2.84 -18.74 -5.27
C ARG A 150 -1.78 -17.96 -4.50
N ALA A 151 -2.12 -16.78 -4.00
CA ALA A 151 -1.22 -15.98 -3.18
C ALA A 151 -2.00 -15.23 -2.08
N CYS A 152 -1.31 -14.96 -0.98
CA CYS A 152 -1.75 -14.10 0.09
C CYS A 152 -0.90 -12.83 0.06
N MET A 153 -1.55 -11.66 0.01
CA MET A 153 -0.90 -10.36 0.04
C MET A 153 -1.42 -9.57 1.23
N LEU A 154 -0.51 -9.02 2.02
CA LEU A 154 -0.80 -8.06 3.07
C LEU A 154 -0.29 -6.70 2.65
N TYR A 155 -1.08 -5.64 2.83
CA TYR A 155 -0.61 -4.30 2.55
C TYR A 155 -1.20 -3.25 3.50
N TRP A 156 -0.47 -2.15 3.67
CA TRP A 156 -0.89 -0.98 4.44
C TRP A 156 -0.21 0.28 3.94
N TYR A 157 -0.71 1.42 4.41
CA TYR A 157 -0.15 2.73 4.12
C TYR A 157 0.45 3.33 5.40
N VAL A 158 1.61 3.97 5.27
CA VAL A 158 2.33 4.62 6.37
C VAL A 158 2.52 6.09 6.04
N GLY A 159 1.97 6.96 6.88
CA GLY A 159 2.22 8.41 6.87
C GLY A 159 3.35 8.77 7.82
N ASP A 160 3.33 10.00 8.31
CA ASP A 160 4.34 10.50 9.27
C ASP A 160 4.18 9.80 10.64
N GLU A 161 2.99 9.93 11.25
CA GLU A 161 2.69 9.40 12.59
C GLU A 161 1.50 8.43 12.57
N VAL A 162 1.08 7.95 11.41
CA VAL A 162 -0.14 7.18 11.24
C VAL A 162 0.02 6.05 10.24
N THR A 163 -0.58 4.91 10.59
CA THR A 163 -0.68 3.75 9.71
C THR A 163 -2.14 3.43 9.44
N THR A 164 -2.48 3.06 8.23
CA THR A 164 -3.85 2.66 7.87
C THR A 164 -3.88 1.56 6.81
N PRO A 165 -4.74 0.54 6.98
CA PRO A 165 -4.95 -0.48 5.95
C PRO A 165 -5.81 0.03 4.78
N LYS A 166 -6.52 1.17 4.94
CA LYS A 166 -7.57 1.61 4.02
C LYS A 166 -7.15 2.84 3.21
N HIS A 167 -7.18 2.69 1.90
CA HIS A 167 -6.83 3.76 0.96
C HIS A 167 -7.67 5.04 1.14
N TRP A 168 -8.98 4.92 1.38
CA TRP A 168 -9.86 6.07 1.55
C TRP A 168 -9.54 6.86 2.84
N VAL A 169 -9.14 6.16 3.93
CA VAL A 169 -8.68 6.81 5.17
C VAL A 169 -7.42 7.62 4.91
N ARG A 170 -6.46 7.06 4.16
CA ARG A 170 -5.27 7.80 3.72
C ARG A 170 -5.64 9.07 2.95
N ILE A 171 -6.59 8.99 2.00
CA ILE A 171 -7.02 10.16 1.23
C ILE A 171 -7.64 11.21 2.14
N TRP A 172 -8.52 10.77 3.05
CA TRP A 172 -9.19 11.66 3.98
C TRP A 172 -8.20 12.36 4.90
N LEU A 173 -7.29 11.63 5.54
CA LEU A 173 -6.23 12.18 6.39
C LEU A 173 -5.37 13.18 5.62
N THR A 174 -4.94 12.83 4.41
CA THR A 174 -4.17 13.73 3.55
C THR A 174 -4.90 15.03 3.26
N SER A 175 -6.21 14.95 2.96
CA SER A 175 -7.02 16.13 2.63
C SER A 175 -7.26 17.00 3.86
N TRP A 176 -7.53 16.36 5.01
CA TRP A 176 -7.73 17.03 6.28
C TRP A 176 -6.47 17.79 6.71
N ASP A 177 -5.32 17.13 6.73
CA ASP A 177 -4.06 17.76 7.14
C ASP A 177 -3.64 18.90 6.20
N ARG A 178 -3.93 18.74 4.91
CA ARG A 178 -3.67 19.81 3.94
C ARG A 178 -4.50 21.07 4.19
N VAL A 179 -5.79 20.90 4.55
CA VAL A 179 -6.72 22.02 4.75
C VAL A 179 -6.58 22.62 6.15
N VAL A 180 -6.47 21.79 7.18
CA VAL A 180 -6.52 22.24 8.58
C VAL A 180 -5.13 22.56 9.12
N HIS A 181 -4.14 21.72 8.84
CA HIS A 181 -2.79 21.82 9.40
C HIS A 181 -1.77 22.41 8.41
N HIS A 182 -2.16 22.68 7.16
CA HIS A 182 -1.27 23.13 6.08
C HIS A 182 -0.05 22.21 5.88
N ARG A 183 -0.25 20.89 6.07
CA ARG A 183 0.79 19.88 5.91
C ARG A 183 0.52 19.00 4.70
N ASN A 184 1.55 18.71 3.93
CA ASN A 184 1.49 17.76 2.82
C ASN A 184 2.16 16.47 3.25
N HIS A 185 1.39 15.50 3.75
CA HIS A 185 1.91 14.22 4.18
C HIS A 185 2.50 13.42 3.02
N ARG A 186 3.73 12.97 3.19
CA ARG A 186 4.33 11.94 2.36
C ARG A 186 3.86 10.58 2.87
N TRP A 187 3.44 9.72 1.96
CA TRP A 187 2.95 8.39 2.28
C TRP A 187 3.81 7.32 1.64
N ALA A 188 4.01 6.24 2.35
CA ALA A 188 4.52 5.01 1.80
C ALA A 188 3.40 3.96 1.68
N TYR A 189 3.52 3.11 0.68
CA TYR A 189 2.74 1.91 0.50
C TYR A 189 3.66 0.71 0.71
N VAL A 190 3.35 -0.11 1.71
CA VAL A 190 4.08 -1.32 2.03
C VAL A 190 3.23 -2.52 1.66
N TYR A 191 3.80 -3.48 0.96
CA TYR A 191 3.15 -4.75 0.72
C TYR A 191 4.09 -5.93 0.88
N ILE A 192 3.54 -7.03 1.38
CA ILE A 192 4.21 -8.30 1.57
C ILE A 192 3.33 -9.37 0.91
N LEU A 193 3.90 -10.16 0.00
CA LEU A 193 3.19 -11.16 -0.77
C LEU A 193 3.90 -12.50 -0.67
N ALA A 194 3.13 -13.57 -0.47
CA ALA A 194 3.63 -14.94 -0.54
C ALA A 194 2.68 -15.84 -1.35
N PRO A 195 3.21 -16.79 -2.13
CA PRO A 195 2.40 -17.82 -2.75
C PRO A 195 1.81 -18.76 -1.68
N ILE A 196 0.59 -19.22 -1.90
CA ILE A 196 -0.03 -20.32 -1.17
C ILE A 196 0.45 -21.60 -1.87
N THR A 197 1.26 -22.38 -1.17
CA THR A 197 2.01 -23.50 -1.76
C THR A 197 1.38 -24.88 -1.49
N GLU A 198 0.21 -24.91 -0.84
CA GLU A 198 -0.58 -26.12 -0.62
C GLU A 198 -0.84 -26.87 -1.94
N GLY A 199 -0.50 -28.16 -1.95
CA GLY A 199 -0.62 -29.01 -3.14
C GLY A 199 0.44 -28.76 -4.23
N LEU A 200 1.35 -27.78 -4.06
CA LEU A 200 2.43 -27.47 -5.00
C LEU A 200 3.80 -27.95 -4.48
N MET A 201 3.96 -28.01 -3.16
CA MET A 201 5.21 -28.41 -2.50
C MET A 201 4.93 -29.45 -1.42
N PRO A 202 5.89 -30.34 -1.09
CA PRO A 202 5.71 -31.33 -0.03
C PRO A 202 5.32 -30.76 1.33
N ASN A 203 5.90 -29.57 1.68
CA ASN A 203 5.61 -28.80 2.89
C ASN A 203 4.81 -27.55 2.54
N GLY A 204 3.87 -27.66 1.58
CA GLY A 204 3.07 -26.55 1.11
C GLY A 204 2.14 -26.00 2.18
N LYS A 205 2.02 -24.70 2.22
CA LYS A 205 1.19 -23.95 3.19
C LYS A 205 -0.15 -23.59 2.58
N ASN A 206 -1.23 -23.82 3.34
CA ASN A 206 -2.56 -23.31 2.99
C ASN A 206 -2.67 -21.79 3.25
N GLY A 207 -3.86 -21.20 3.03
CA GLY A 207 -4.07 -19.76 3.14
C GLY A 207 -3.82 -19.19 4.53
N GLU A 208 -4.26 -19.90 5.58
CA GLU A 208 -4.08 -19.43 6.97
C GLU A 208 -2.63 -19.64 7.45
N GLU A 209 -2.03 -20.76 7.13
CA GLU A 209 -0.60 -21.03 7.42
C GLU A 209 0.31 -20.01 6.68
N THR A 210 -0.07 -19.60 5.47
CA THR A 210 0.63 -18.54 4.73
C THR A 210 0.43 -17.19 5.42
N LEU A 211 -0.75 -16.88 5.93
CA LEU A 211 -1.01 -15.67 6.69
C LEU A 211 -0.16 -15.61 7.97
N ASP A 212 -0.10 -16.73 8.72
CA ASP A 212 0.69 -16.78 9.96
C ASP A 212 2.20 -16.66 9.68
N MET A 213 2.66 -17.25 8.60
CA MET A 213 4.03 -17.08 8.11
C MET A 213 4.33 -15.59 7.78
N LEU A 214 3.40 -14.90 7.09
CA LEU A 214 3.53 -13.49 6.78
C LEU A 214 3.51 -12.61 8.04
N ARG A 215 2.66 -12.93 9.02
CA ARG A 215 2.61 -12.24 10.32
C ARG A 215 3.95 -12.32 11.05
N GLY A 216 4.53 -13.51 11.13
CA GLY A 216 5.83 -13.72 11.76
C GLY A 216 6.96 -12.97 11.04
N PHE A 217 6.96 -13.00 9.71
CA PHE A 217 7.92 -12.25 8.91
C PHE A 217 7.80 -10.73 9.13
N ILE A 218 6.58 -10.19 9.09
CA ILE A 218 6.33 -8.76 9.29
C ILE A 218 6.75 -8.33 10.69
N ALA A 219 6.41 -9.08 11.73
CA ALA A 219 6.81 -8.78 13.10
C ALA A 219 8.33 -8.66 13.25
N GLY A 220 9.09 -9.53 12.58
CA GLY A 220 10.55 -9.48 12.59
C GLY A 220 11.16 -8.38 11.71
N ALA A 221 10.57 -8.07 10.56
CA ALA A 221 11.10 -7.12 9.60
C ALA A 221 10.71 -5.66 9.91
N LEU A 222 9.50 -5.43 10.43
CA LEU A 222 8.91 -4.10 10.61
C LEU A 222 9.81 -3.11 11.36
N PRO A 223 10.47 -3.47 12.49
CA PRO A 223 11.29 -2.51 13.24
C PRO A 223 12.47 -1.94 12.46
N THR A 224 12.88 -2.60 11.37
CA THR A 224 14.01 -2.13 10.55
C THR A 224 13.63 -0.99 9.61
N PHE A 225 12.37 -0.89 9.20
CA PHE A 225 11.95 0.07 8.19
C PHE A 225 10.78 0.97 8.60
N GLN A 226 10.06 0.66 9.67
CA GLN A 226 8.90 1.44 10.10
C GLN A 226 9.02 1.82 11.58
N ASP A 227 8.93 3.14 11.85
CA ASP A 227 9.06 3.70 13.19
C ASP A 227 7.70 3.85 13.90
N VAL A 228 6.60 3.97 13.14
CA VAL A 228 5.22 4.10 13.64
C VAL A 228 4.46 2.79 13.55
N PRO A 229 3.57 2.51 14.52
CA PRO A 229 2.73 1.31 14.52
C PRO A 229 1.66 1.32 13.44
#